data_deef14124fe5f54692baaa872fa82a65
#
_entry.id   deef14124fe5f54692baaa872fa82a65
#
_cell.length_a   1.000
_cell.length_b   1.000
_cell.length_c   1.000
_cell.angle_alpha   90.00
_cell.angle_beta   90.00
_cell.angle_gamma   90.00
#
_symmetry.space_group_name_H-M   'P 1'
#
loop_
_entity.id
_entity.type
_entity.pdbx_description
1 polymer ?
#
loop_
_entity_poly.entity_id
_entity_poly.type
_entity_poly.pdbx_seq_one_letter_code
_entity_poly.pdbx_strand_id
1 'polypeptide(L)'
;MEEEDPRNVKLTKPGKFFVAGWIVAVAMVVVATAGLVLARDLWIGRQTSELQQEADRGPHVLVAAIGHSVDRRQISLPATIRGFNETQIYAKIPGYLKKIFVDKGDRIREGEVIALIDSPELDQQVANALATLKLAQVTDRRNQLLVQQGVVSQQSADETHQTMLADKAAYQQLVSEQDYKVIKAPFDGIVTEREIDPGHLIPQSTSGAAATGAAVVSVATLKPLRIFAYVPQNVAPFIQNGDQAAITVTEYPGRKYTGTVTRHPEALSPNTRTMLVEVDLPNQDVSLLPGMYATAGFTVNVTGGTPMVPDDALVFRDGKVYVPVVAQNHLHLVEVALGYDNGEQVEITNGLSGNDTVALNVGQAARDGEPVQPVQQDSH
;
A
#
# COMPACT_ATOMS: atom_id res chain seq x y z
N MET A 1 -119.36 -25.48 -4.65
CA MET A 1 -120.11 -24.38 -4.11
C MET A 1 -120.32 -24.67 -2.63
N GLU A 2 -119.71 -23.93 -1.86
CA GLU A 2 -119.80 -23.61 -0.45
C GLU A 2 -118.41 -23.45 0.21
N GLU A 3 -118.20 -22.30 0.64
CA GLU A 3 -117.06 -21.65 1.20
C GLU A 3 -116.98 -21.98 2.70
N GLU A 4 -115.89 -22.58 3.22
CA GLU A 4 -115.67 -22.73 4.67
C GLU A 4 -114.57 -21.82 5.14
N ASP A 5 -114.96 -20.90 5.98
CA ASP A 5 -114.11 -19.92 6.67
C ASP A 5 -113.24 -20.57 7.76
N PRO A 6 -111.89 -20.44 7.75
CA PRO A 6 -111.06 -20.99 8.80
C PRO A 6 -110.67 -19.91 9.84
N ARG A 7 -111.60 -19.54 10.72
CA ARG A 7 -111.28 -18.72 11.89
C ARG A 7 -111.81 -19.33 13.17
N ASN A 8 -111.06 -20.23 13.77
CA ASN A 8 -111.11 -20.42 15.23
C ASN A 8 -109.98 -21.32 15.76
N VAL A 9 -108.80 -20.80 15.91
CA VAL A 9 -107.70 -21.47 16.69
C VAL A 9 -107.81 -20.90 18.12
N LYS A 10 -108.34 -21.65 19.03
CA LYS A 10 -108.28 -21.34 20.46
C LYS A 10 -106.88 -21.47 20.98
N LEU A 11 -106.23 -20.35 21.28
CA LEU A 11 -104.98 -20.30 22.03
C LEU A 11 -105.20 -20.76 23.47
N THR A 12 -104.74 -21.97 23.78
CA THR A 12 -104.67 -22.47 25.17
C THR A 12 -103.55 -21.71 25.89
N LYS A 13 -103.86 -21.07 27.00
CA LYS A 13 -102.89 -20.38 27.86
C LYS A 13 -101.92 -21.40 28.41
N PRO A 14 -100.55 -21.19 28.27
CA PRO A 14 -99.61 -22.11 28.83
C PRO A 14 -99.69 -22.13 30.36
N GLY A 15 -99.65 -23.35 30.95
CA GLY A 15 -99.69 -23.53 32.39
C GLY A 15 -98.52 -22.88 33.11
N LYS A 16 -98.84 -22.39 34.35
CA LYS A 16 -97.81 -21.66 35.17
C LYS A 16 -96.48 -22.36 35.33
N PHE A 17 -96.38 -23.68 35.15
CA PHE A 17 -95.12 -24.46 35.17
C PHE A 17 -94.30 -24.30 33.91
N PHE A 18 -94.91 -24.05 32.75
CA PHE A 18 -94.17 -23.84 31.50
C PHE A 18 -93.45 -22.48 31.44
N VAL A 19 -94.11 -21.45 32.02
CA VAL A 19 -93.55 -20.12 32.12
C VAL A 19 -92.39 -20.11 33.11
N ALA A 20 -92.45 -20.80 34.23
CA ALA A 20 -91.38 -20.92 35.21
C ALA A 20 -90.15 -21.64 34.62
N GLY A 21 -90.32 -22.71 33.81
CA GLY A 21 -89.25 -23.43 33.12
C GLY A 21 -88.51 -22.55 32.11
N TRP A 22 -89.25 -21.70 31.38
CA TRP A 22 -88.65 -20.76 30.42
C TRP A 22 -87.86 -19.66 31.10
N ILE A 23 -88.32 -19.15 32.23
CA ILE A 23 -87.60 -18.14 33.00
C ILE A 23 -86.25 -18.71 33.54
N VAL A 24 -86.28 -19.95 34.03
CA VAL A 24 -85.05 -20.62 34.48
C VAL A 24 -84.07 -20.89 33.33
N ALA A 25 -84.58 -21.31 32.17
CA ALA A 25 -83.76 -21.53 30.99
C ALA A 25 -83.15 -20.23 30.47
N VAL A 26 -83.93 -19.14 30.42
CA VAL A 26 -83.38 -17.80 30.02
C VAL A 26 -82.39 -17.30 31.06
N ALA A 27 -82.66 -17.48 32.35
CA ALA A 27 -81.68 -17.11 33.39
C ALA A 27 -80.36 -17.90 33.27
N MET A 28 -80.43 -19.22 32.99
CA MET A 28 -79.19 -20.00 32.73
C MET A 28 -78.42 -19.54 31.48
N VAL A 29 -79.10 -19.21 30.42
CA VAL A 29 -78.48 -18.67 29.21
C VAL A 29 -77.83 -17.32 29.49
N VAL A 30 -78.47 -16.44 30.24
CA VAL A 30 -77.92 -15.14 30.64
C VAL A 30 -76.71 -15.33 31.55
N VAL A 31 -76.71 -16.25 32.49
CA VAL A 31 -75.59 -16.56 33.36
C VAL A 31 -74.43 -17.19 32.56
N ALA A 32 -74.74 -18.09 31.63
CA ALA A 32 -73.74 -18.71 30.75
C ALA A 32 -73.10 -17.69 29.79
N THR A 33 -73.91 -16.78 29.20
CA THR A 33 -73.35 -15.70 28.34
C THR A 33 -72.56 -14.69 29.14
N ALA A 34 -73.03 -14.31 30.36
CA ALA A 34 -72.26 -13.44 31.23
C ALA A 34 -70.95 -14.12 31.68
N GLY A 35 -71.00 -15.41 32.00
CA GLY A 35 -69.75 -16.17 32.31
C GLY A 35 -68.76 -16.28 31.11
N LEU A 36 -69.29 -16.48 29.91
CA LEU A 36 -68.48 -16.49 28.68
C LEU A 36 -67.87 -15.11 28.35
N VAL A 37 -68.61 -14.03 28.56
CA VAL A 37 -68.10 -12.66 28.36
C VAL A 37 -67.05 -12.35 29.39
N LEU A 38 -67.20 -12.65 30.66
CA LEU A 38 -66.23 -12.49 31.70
C LEU A 38 -64.98 -13.34 31.46
N ALA A 39 -65.15 -14.60 31.05
CA ALA A 39 -63.97 -15.46 30.69
C ALA A 39 -63.27 -14.94 29.48
N ARG A 40 -63.95 -14.39 28.49
CA ARG A 40 -63.36 -13.76 27.32
C ARG A 40 -62.59 -12.50 27.70
N ASP A 41 -63.15 -11.65 28.52
CA ASP A 41 -62.51 -10.39 28.93
C ASP A 41 -61.28 -10.65 29.83
N LEU A 42 -61.27 -11.66 30.67
CA LEU A 42 -60.12 -12.12 31.44
C LEU A 42 -59.07 -12.74 30.56
N TRP A 43 -59.46 -13.49 29.50
CA TRP A 43 -58.49 -14.09 28.55
C TRP A 43 -57.87 -13.03 27.65
N ILE A 44 -58.65 -12.09 27.12
CA ILE A 44 -58.16 -10.94 26.35
C ILE A 44 -57.26 -10.04 27.22
N GLY A 45 -57.65 -9.79 28.47
CA GLY A 45 -56.83 -8.99 29.40
C GLY A 45 -55.47 -9.62 29.70
N ARG A 46 -55.37 -10.95 29.81
CA ARG A 46 -54.10 -11.67 29.95
C ARG A 46 -53.26 -11.60 28.67
N GLN A 47 -53.86 -11.83 27.53
CA GLN A 47 -53.17 -11.80 26.23
C GLN A 47 -52.67 -10.39 25.87
N THR A 48 -53.45 -9.35 26.17
CA THR A 48 -53.03 -7.94 25.98
C THR A 48 -51.91 -7.53 26.95
N SER A 49 -51.97 -8.05 28.21
CA SER A 49 -50.88 -7.77 29.17
C SER A 49 -49.55 -8.49 28.81
N GLU A 50 -49.63 -9.71 28.26
CA GLU A 50 -48.46 -10.43 27.75
C GLU A 50 -47.86 -9.72 26.52
N LEU A 51 -48.69 -9.32 25.55
CA LEU A 51 -48.27 -8.57 24.38
C LEU A 51 -47.71 -7.16 24.76
N GLN A 52 -48.29 -6.49 25.74
CA GLN A 52 -47.74 -5.23 26.25
C GLN A 52 -46.42 -5.43 26.97
N GLN A 53 -46.26 -6.48 27.77
CA GLN A 53 -44.98 -6.80 28.40
C GLN A 53 -43.91 -7.18 27.39
N GLU A 54 -44.25 -7.88 26.29
CA GLU A 54 -43.34 -8.12 25.18
C GLU A 54 -42.97 -6.83 24.44
N ALA A 55 -43.94 -5.97 24.16
CA ALA A 55 -43.72 -4.67 23.54
C ALA A 55 -42.85 -3.75 24.42
N ASP A 56 -43.08 -3.77 25.74
CA ASP A 56 -42.28 -2.99 26.71
C ASP A 56 -40.82 -3.48 26.87
N ARG A 57 -40.54 -4.75 26.52
CA ARG A 57 -39.19 -5.32 26.50
C ARG A 57 -38.40 -4.88 25.29
N GLY A 58 -39.04 -4.35 24.26
CA GLY A 58 -38.39 -3.90 23.02
C GLY A 58 -38.00 -5.06 22.06
N PRO A 59 -37.47 -4.72 20.89
CA PRO A 59 -37.10 -5.69 19.86
C PRO A 59 -35.88 -6.52 20.27
N HIS A 60 -35.76 -7.73 19.71
CA HIS A 60 -34.57 -8.54 19.81
C HIS A 60 -33.48 -7.92 18.95
N VAL A 61 -32.32 -7.63 19.54
CA VAL A 61 -31.15 -7.03 18.88
C VAL A 61 -29.97 -7.95 19.07
N LEU A 62 -29.31 -8.29 17.96
CA LEU A 62 -28.02 -9.01 18.02
C LEU A 62 -26.99 -8.14 18.69
N VAL A 63 -26.20 -8.72 19.58
CA VAL A 63 -25.13 -8.00 20.28
C VAL A 63 -23.81 -8.73 20.13
N ALA A 64 -22.74 -7.93 20.06
CA ALA A 64 -21.37 -8.41 20.07
C ALA A 64 -20.58 -7.74 21.21
N ALA A 65 -19.64 -8.48 21.77
CA ALA A 65 -18.64 -7.90 22.65
C ALA A 65 -17.64 -7.09 21.84
N ILE A 66 -17.13 -6.00 22.40
CA ILE A 66 -16.07 -5.20 21.80
C ILE A 66 -14.79 -6.03 21.73
N GLY A 67 -14.21 -6.10 20.55
CA GLY A 67 -12.86 -6.60 20.36
C GLY A 67 -11.82 -5.55 20.76
N HIS A 68 -10.56 -5.94 20.77
CA HIS A 68 -9.44 -5.01 20.98
C HIS A 68 -8.47 -5.10 19.83
N SER A 69 -7.92 -3.97 19.42
CA SER A 69 -6.90 -3.95 18.38
C SER A 69 -5.66 -4.75 18.84
N VAL A 70 -5.05 -5.45 17.89
CA VAL A 70 -3.82 -6.19 18.14
C VAL A 70 -2.61 -5.26 18.15
N ASP A 71 -1.60 -5.59 18.96
CA ASP A 71 -0.34 -4.84 19.03
C ASP A 71 0.48 -4.90 17.72
N ARG A 72 0.15 -5.84 16.84
CA ARG A 72 0.83 -6.02 15.55
C ARG A 72 -0.18 -6.07 14.44
N ARG A 73 0.08 -5.24 13.41
CA ARG A 73 -0.76 -5.17 12.21
C ARG A 73 0.07 -5.52 10.99
N GLN A 74 -0.49 -6.36 10.13
CA GLN A 74 0.11 -6.65 8.83
C GLN A 74 -0.49 -5.71 7.78
N ILE A 75 0.38 -5.00 7.07
CA ILE A 75 0.01 -4.04 6.03
C ILE A 75 0.67 -4.48 4.73
N SER A 76 -0.12 -4.62 3.68
CA SER A 76 0.33 -5.02 2.35
C SER A 76 0.28 -3.81 1.42
N LEU A 77 1.43 -3.46 0.83
CA LEU A 77 1.58 -2.29 -0.03
C LEU A 77 2.14 -2.68 -1.40
N PRO A 78 1.71 -2.00 -2.47
CA PRO A 78 2.30 -2.20 -3.79
C PRO A 78 3.76 -1.74 -3.77
N ALA A 79 4.62 -2.50 -4.45
CA ALA A 79 6.04 -2.25 -4.52
C ALA A 79 6.60 -2.58 -5.90
N THR A 80 7.75 -2.00 -6.22
CA THR A 80 8.46 -2.23 -7.48
C THR A 80 9.84 -2.80 -7.18
N ILE A 81 10.21 -3.86 -7.91
CA ILE A 81 11.53 -4.49 -7.82
C ILE A 81 12.48 -3.77 -8.77
N ARG A 82 13.65 -3.37 -8.27
CA ARG A 82 14.74 -2.81 -9.08
C ARG A 82 16.06 -3.50 -8.80
N GLY A 83 17.01 -3.33 -9.71
CA GLY A 83 18.41 -3.69 -9.44
C GLY A 83 18.94 -2.88 -8.24
N PHE A 84 19.80 -3.47 -7.43
CA PHE A 84 20.45 -2.75 -6.33
C PHE A 84 21.26 -1.56 -6.86
N ASN A 85 22.01 -1.81 -7.94
CA ASN A 85 22.59 -0.77 -8.80
C ASN A 85 21.95 -0.92 -10.17
N GLU A 86 21.53 0.19 -10.74
CA GLU A 86 20.94 0.25 -12.08
C GLU A 86 21.43 1.53 -12.75
N THR A 87 22.05 1.41 -13.93
CA THR A 87 22.57 2.54 -14.64
C THR A 87 22.55 2.34 -16.15
N GLN A 88 22.46 3.45 -16.85
CA GLN A 88 22.69 3.53 -18.28
C GLN A 88 24.14 3.96 -18.51
N ILE A 89 24.85 3.21 -19.34
CA ILE A 89 26.26 3.47 -19.64
C ILE A 89 26.34 4.29 -20.93
N TYR A 90 26.93 5.46 -20.82
CA TYR A 90 27.15 6.38 -21.92
C TYR A 90 28.63 6.42 -22.33
N ALA A 91 28.86 6.69 -23.60
CA ALA A 91 30.22 7.00 -24.05
C ALA A 91 30.62 8.41 -23.59
N LYS A 92 31.88 8.57 -23.11
CA LYS A 92 32.42 9.85 -22.62
C LYS A 92 33.06 10.67 -23.71
N ILE A 93 33.47 10.03 -24.81
CA ILE A 93 34.14 10.67 -25.96
C ILE A 93 33.30 10.49 -27.23
N PRO A 94 33.39 11.43 -28.19
CA PRO A 94 32.77 11.27 -29.49
C PRO A 94 33.54 10.26 -30.36
N GLY A 95 32.81 9.62 -31.27
CA GLY A 95 33.40 8.66 -32.21
C GLY A 95 32.35 7.67 -32.74
N TYR A 96 32.82 6.67 -33.44
CA TYR A 96 31.94 5.59 -33.91
C TYR A 96 32.03 4.39 -33.00
N LEU A 97 30.89 3.75 -32.69
CA LEU A 97 30.88 2.48 -31.97
C LEU A 97 31.51 1.40 -32.88
N LYS A 98 32.78 1.04 -32.62
CA LYS A 98 33.51 0.07 -33.42
C LYS A 98 33.03 -1.35 -33.21
N LYS A 99 32.83 -1.73 -31.95
CA LYS A 99 32.45 -3.07 -31.55
C LYS A 99 31.74 -3.03 -30.21
N ILE A 100 30.73 -3.90 -30.05
CA ILE A 100 30.11 -4.21 -28.78
C ILE A 100 30.31 -5.70 -28.50
N PHE A 101 30.65 -6.06 -27.27
CA PHE A 101 31.01 -7.43 -26.88
C PHE A 101 29.91 -8.15 -26.11
N VAL A 102 28.87 -7.42 -25.73
CA VAL A 102 27.77 -7.90 -24.92
C VAL A 102 26.42 -7.65 -25.59
N ASP A 103 25.42 -8.46 -25.29
CA ASP A 103 24.05 -8.28 -25.74
C ASP A 103 23.06 -8.36 -24.57
N LYS A 104 21.77 -8.08 -24.84
CA LYS A 104 20.70 -8.19 -23.84
C LYS A 104 20.67 -9.59 -23.21
N GLY A 105 20.67 -9.63 -21.88
CA GLY A 105 20.68 -10.86 -21.11
C GLY A 105 22.06 -11.39 -20.75
N ASP A 106 23.14 -10.81 -21.28
CA ASP A 106 24.49 -11.21 -20.93
C ASP A 106 24.87 -10.77 -19.51
N ARG A 107 25.53 -11.66 -18.79
CA ARG A 107 26.13 -11.36 -17.49
C ARG A 107 27.49 -10.74 -17.67
N ILE A 108 27.71 -9.65 -16.96
CA ILE A 108 28.96 -8.88 -17.00
C ILE A 108 29.57 -8.81 -15.61
N ARG A 109 30.90 -8.67 -15.57
CA ARG A 109 31.69 -8.43 -14.35
C ARG A 109 32.22 -7.02 -14.32
N GLU A 110 32.44 -6.50 -13.12
CA GLU A 110 33.10 -5.21 -12.94
C GLU A 110 34.44 -5.15 -13.70
N GLY A 111 34.64 -4.07 -14.45
CA GLY A 111 35.85 -3.88 -15.31
C GLY A 111 35.83 -4.62 -16.65
N GLU A 112 34.84 -5.48 -16.91
CA GLU A 112 34.70 -6.17 -18.20
C GLU A 112 34.44 -5.17 -19.33
N VAL A 113 35.08 -5.42 -20.51
CA VAL A 113 34.93 -4.55 -21.68
C VAL A 113 33.60 -4.78 -22.35
N ILE A 114 32.75 -3.78 -22.34
CA ILE A 114 31.43 -3.77 -22.97
C ILE A 114 31.52 -3.38 -24.45
N ALA A 115 32.26 -2.29 -24.75
CA ALA A 115 32.30 -1.76 -26.11
C ALA A 115 33.64 -1.00 -26.38
N LEU A 116 33.92 -0.87 -27.66
CA LEU A 116 35.03 -0.07 -28.15
C LEU A 116 34.53 1.06 -29.05
N ILE A 117 35.07 2.26 -28.82
CA ILE A 117 34.83 3.44 -29.65
C ILE A 117 36.02 3.64 -30.56
N ASP A 118 35.77 3.97 -31.81
CA ASP A 118 36.76 4.43 -32.78
C ASP A 118 36.66 5.95 -32.88
N SER A 119 37.76 6.64 -32.48
CA SER A 119 37.85 8.12 -32.50
C SER A 119 39.18 8.51 -33.14
N PRO A 120 39.21 8.58 -34.49
CA PRO A 120 40.44 8.94 -35.22
C PRO A 120 40.92 10.35 -34.89
N GLU A 121 39.98 11.25 -34.58
CA GLU A 121 40.30 12.64 -34.21
C GLU A 121 41.12 12.70 -32.92
N LEU A 122 40.74 11.94 -31.91
CA LEU A 122 41.47 11.85 -30.64
C LEU A 122 42.83 11.20 -30.84
N ASP A 123 42.93 10.15 -31.67
CA ASP A 123 44.20 9.51 -31.99
C ASP A 123 45.20 10.51 -32.64
N GLN A 124 44.72 11.37 -33.54
CA GLN A 124 45.52 12.45 -34.13
C GLN A 124 45.92 13.51 -33.11
N GLN A 125 45.04 13.89 -32.20
CA GLN A 125 45.35 14.84 -31.13
C GLN A 125 46.45 14.30 -30.21
N VAL A 126 46.35 13.03 -29.79
CA VAL A 126 47.40 12.37 -29.01
C VAL A 126 48.73 12.32 -29.74
N ALA A 127 48.72 11.98 -31.05
CA ALA A 127 49.94 11.95 -31.87
C ALA A 127 50.60 13.34 -31.99
N ASN A 128 49.77 14.40 -32.20
CA ASN A 128 50.26 15.79 -32.25
C ASN A 128 50.85 16.24 -30.92
N ALA A 129 50.18 16.00 -29.79
CA ALA A 129 50.64 16.34 -28.46
C ALA A 129 51.98 15.61 -28.11
N LEU A 130 52.09 14.34 -28.53
CA LEU A 130 53.33 13.59 -28.38
C LEU A 130 54.50 14.21 -29.18
N ALA A 131 54.24 14.67 -30.41
CA ALA A 131 55.25 15.33 -31.24
C ALA A 131 55.71 16.66 -30.61
N THR A 132 54.77 17.47 -30.09
CA THR A 132 55.06 18.72 -29.38
C THR A 132 55.88 18.45 -28.12
N LEU A 133 55.48 17.49 -27.29
CA LEU A 133 56.23 17.10 -26.09
C LEU A 133 57.67 16.64 -26.44
N LYS A 134 57.86 15.83 -27.48
CA LYS A 134 59.17 15.39 -27.92
C LYS A 134 60.04 16.56 -28.32
N LEU A 135 59.52 17.56 -29.04
CA LEU A 135 60.24 18.78 -29.39
C LEU A 135 60.64 19.56 -28.14
N ALA A 136 59.71 19.77 -27.21
CA ALA A 136 60.02 20.48 -25.95
C ALA A 136 61.06 19.75 -25.10
N GLN A 137 61.00 18.41 -25.02
CA GLN A 137 62.05 17.62 -24.34
C GLN A 137 63.44 17.77 -24.92
N VAL A 138 63.56 17.79 -26.26
CA VAL A 138 64.85 17.99 -26.93
C VAL A 138 65.35 19.38 -26.67
N THR A 139 64.52 20.42 -26.71
CA THR A 139 64.82 21.80 -26.47
C THR A 139 65.30 22.05 -25.02
N ASP A 140 64.50 21.54 -24.06
CA ASP A 140 64.83 21.60 -22.63
C ASP A 140 66.23 20.97 -22.36
N ARG A 141 66.38 19.72 -22.82
CA ARG A 141 67.65 19.01 -22.65
C ARG A 141 68.83 19.77 -23.24
N ARG A 142 68.64 20.38 -24.41
CA ARG A 142 69.72 21.22 -25.06
C ARG A 142 70.04 22.44 -24.21
N ASN A 143 69.00 23.18 -23.73
CA ASN A 143 69.24 24.40 -22.94
C ASN A 143 69.83 24.07 -21.58
N GLN A 144 69.51 22.99 -20.93
CA GLN A 144 70.12 22.53 -19.69
C GLN A 144 71.65 22.27 -19.89
N LEU A 145 72.02 21.66 -21.02
CA LEU A 145 73.43 21.46 -21.35
C LEU A 145 74.20 22.80 -21.63
N LEU A 146 73.50 23.73 -22.32
CA LEU A 146 74.07 25.06 -22.64
C LEU A 146 74.22 25.96 -21.41
N VAL A 147 73.35 25.85 -20.41
CA VAL A 147 73.53 26.53 -19.10
C VAL A 147 74.80 26.06 -18.41
N GLN A 148 75.06 24.74 -18.39
CA GLN A 148 76.27 24.19 -17.79
C GLN A 148 77.54 24.68 -18.46
N GLN A 149 77.46 25.08 -19.74
CA GLN A 149 78.54 25.65 -20.52
C GLN A 149 78.63 27.21 -20.45
N GLY A 150 77.67 27.83 -19.71
CA GLY A 150 77.58 29.29 -19.59
C GLY A 150 77.07 30.00 -20.84
N VAL A 151 76.48 29.31 -21.81
CA VAL A 151 76.08 29.87 -23.12
C VAL A 151 74.68 30.51 -23.05
N VAL A 152 73.78 30.01 -22.19
CA VAL A 152 72.48 30.57 -21.99
C VAL A 152 72.23 30.86 -20.51
N SER A 153 71.22 31.77 -20.21
CA SER A 153 70.86 32.10 -18.82
C SER A 153 70.08 30.98 -18.14
N GLN A 154 70.25 30.91 -16.83
CA GLN A 154 69.43 29.98 -16.02
C GLN A 154 67.92 30.18 -16.25
N GLN A 155 67.46 31.47 -16.34
CA GLN A 155 66.10 31.82 -16.63
C GLN A 155 65.58 31.16 -17.93
N SER A 156 66.34 31.18 -19.01
CA SER A 156 66.00 30.59 -20.30
C SER A 156 65.87 29.05 -20.21
N ALA A 157 66.69 28.38 -19.42
CA ALA A 157 66.62 26.97 -19.18
C ALA A 157 65.33 26.62 -18.34
N ASP A 158 65.08 27.43 -17.31
CA ASP A 158 63.87 27.25 -16.48
C ASP A 158 62.60 27.46 -17.30
N GLU A 159 62.53 28.45 -18.20
CA GLU A 159 61.36 28.67 -19.12
C GLU A 159 61.16 27.48 -20.05
N THR A 160 62.19 26.91 -20.66
CA THR A 160 62.06 25.73 -21.51
C THR A 160 61.68 24.47 -20.73
N HIS A 161 62.18 24.36 -19.50
CA HIS A 161 61.77 23.28 -18.60
C HIS A 161 60.26 23.34 -18.23
N GLN A 162 59.77 24.54 -17.88
CA GLN A 162 58.35 24.72 -17.60
C GLN A 162 57.45 24.44 -18.83
N THR A 163 57.92 24.85 -20.04
CA THR A 163 57.17 24.52 -21.28
C THR A 163 57.12 23.01 -21.50
N MET A 164 58.25 22.31 -21.31
CA MET A 164 58.27 20.84 -21.43
C MET A 164 57.30 20.15 -20.42
N LEU A 165 57.23 20.65 -19.18
CA LEU A 165 56.29 20.13 -18.17
C LEU A 165 54.84 20.39 -18.56
N ALA A 166 54.51 21.57 -19.11
CA ALA A 166 53.18 21.91 -19.60
C ALA A 166 52.75 20.98 -20.75
N ASP A 167 53.63 20.78 -21.76
CA ASP A 167 53.37 19.91 -22.90
C ASP A 167 53.22 18.43 -22.45
N LYS A 168 53.99 18.02 -21.43
CA LYS A 168 53.88 16.69 -20.82
C LYS A 168 52.50 16.50 -20.18
N ALA A 169 52.01 17.50 -19.44
CA ALA A 169 50.69 17.45 -18.83
C ALA A 169 49.57 17.40 -19.87
N ALA A 170 49.69 18.20 -20.94
CA ALA A 170 48.72 18.18 -22.06
C ALA A 170 48.68 16.82 -22.77
N TYR A 171 49.84 16.21 -23.03
CA TYR A 171 49.88 14.86 -23.61
C TYR A 171 49.25 13.82 -22.67
N GLN A 172 49.58 13.87 -21.38
CA GLN A 172 48.99 12.94 -20.39
C GLN A 172 47.49 13.06 -20.28
N GLN A 173 46.96 14.27 -20.38
CA GLN A 173 45.50 14.50 -20.42
C GLN A 173 44.84 13.75 -21.59
N LEU A 174 45.38 13.93 -22.82
CA LEU A 174 44.81 13.28 -24.01
C LEU A 174 44.97 11.76 -23.99
N VAL A 175 46.05 11.23 -23.41
CA VAL A 175 46.22 9.78 -23.19
C VAL A 175 45.15 9.25 -22.22
N SER A 176 44.87 9.99 -21.14
CA SER A 176 43.77 9.62 -20.22
C SER A 176 42.41 9.69 -20.86
N GLU A 177 42.17 10.62 -21.79
CA GLU A 177 40.95 10.68 -22.61
C GLU A 177 40.84 9.48 -23.57
N GLN A 178 41.98 9.00 -24.11
CA GLN A 178 42.05 7.85 -24.99
C GLN A 178 41.60 6.55 -24.28
N ASP A 179 41.82 6.43 -22.97
CA ASP A 179 41.33 5.30 -22.18
C ASP A 179 39.79 5.18 -22.20
N TYR A 180 39.08 6.29 -22.41
CA TYR A 180 37.60 6.29 -22.53
C TYR A 180 37.09 5.69 -23.86
N LYS A 181 37.98 5.35 -24.80
CA LYS A 181 37.61 4.55 -25.99
C LYS A 181 37.14 3.16 -25.61
N VAL A 182 37.53 2.66 -24.44
CA VAL A 182 37.15 1.35 -23.92
C VAL A 182 36.06 1.54 -22.85
N ILE A 183 34.82 1.20 -23.19
CA ILE A 183 33.72 1.23 -22.24
C ILE A 183 33.76 -0.05 -21.41
N LYS A 184 33.79 0.10 -20.09
CA LYS A 184 33.85 -1.00 -19.13
C LYS A 184 32.60 -1.02 -18.22
N ALA A 185 32.29 -2.20 -17.70
CA ALA A 185 31.22 -2.39 -16.71
C ALA A 185 31.60 -1.75 -15.37
N PRO A 186 30.74 -0.94 -14.76
CA PRO A 186 31.02 -0.28 -13.47
C PRO A 186 30.79 -1.21 -12.26
N PHE A 187 30.05 -2.31 -12.43
CA PHE A 187 29.75 -3.31 -11.39
C PHE A 187 29.30 -4.63 -12.03
N ASP A 188 29.24 -5.70 -11.22
CA ASP A 188 28.72 -6.99 -11.63
C ASP A 188 27.21 -6.94 -11.85
N GLY A 189 26.71 -7.46 -12.97
CA GLY A 189 25.28 -7.41 -13.28
C GLY A 189 24.90 -8.12 -14.56
N ILE A 190 23.75 -7.72 -15.08
CA ILE A 190 23.22 -8.16 -16.37
C ILE A 190 22.94 -6.96 -17.26
N VAL A 191 23.13 -7.13 -18.56
CA VAL A 191 22.72 -6.16 -19.57
C VAL A 191 21.21 -6.26 -19.75
N THR A 192 20.46 -5.21 -19.39
CA THR A 192 19.01 -5.16 -19.53
C THR A 192 18.60 -4.67 -20.91
N GLU A 193 19.30 -3.69 -21.45
CA GLU A 193 19.02 -3.10 -22.76
C GLU A 193 20.30 -2.77 -23.51
N ARG A 194 20.24 -2.84 -24.82
CA ARG A 194 21.27 -2.37 -25.75
C ARG A 194 20.61 -1.32 -26.67
N GLU A 195 21.09 -0.08 -26.56
CA GLU A 195 20.46 1.08 -27.18
C GLU A 195 21.03 1.36 -28.58
N ILE A 196 22.29 1.02 -28.83
CA ILE A 196 22.99 1.32 -30.08
C ILE A 196 23.72 0.11 -30.65
N ASP A 197 23.93 0.13 -31.96
CA ASP A 197 24.61 -0.90 -32.74
C ASP A 197 26.01 -0.46 -33.21
N PRO A 198 26.90 -1.41 -33.54
CA PRO A 198 28.18 -1.09 -34.16
C PRO A 198 28.00 -0.23 -35.42
N GLY A 199 28.85 0.78 -35.58
CA GLY A 199 28.76 1.79 -36.65
C GLY A 199 27.94 3.02 -36.28
N HIS A 200 27.24 3.04 -35.12
CA HIS A 200 26.53 4.21 -34.65
C HIS A 200 27.49 5.35 -34.30
N LEU A 201 27.16 6.57 -34.74
CA LEU A 201 27.93 7.78 -34.41
C LEU A 201 27.53 8.27 -33.01
N ILE A 202 28.47 8.36 -32.11
CA ILE A 202 28.32 8.94 -30.78
C ILE A 202 28.73 10.42 -30.88
N PRO A 203 27.77 11.35 -30.69
CA PRO A 203 28.07 12.78 -30.79
C PRO A 203 28.89 13.27 -29.61
N GLN A 204 29.59 14.37 -29.78
CA GLN A 204 30.22 15.08 -28.69
C GLN A 204 29.15 15.69 -27.77
N SER A 205 29.20 15.38 -26.47
CA SER A 205 28.34 16.02 -25.48
C SER A 205 28.72 17.48 -25.35
N THR A 206 27.90 18.39 -25.85
CA THR A 206 28.07 19.84 -25.63
C THR A 206 27.62 20.16 -24.21
N SER A 207 28.50 20.80 -23.45
CA SER A 207 28.27 21.23 -22.06
C SER A 207 26.92 22.00 -21.96
N GLY A 208 25.96 21.48 -21.15
CA GLY A 208 24.74 22.19 -20.75
C GLY A 208 23.44 21.65 -21.28
N ALA A 209 23.38 20.77 -22.26
CA ALA A 209 22.18 20.00 -22.57
C ALA A 209 22.25 18.64 -21.85
N ALA A 210 21.11 18.16 -21.33
CA ALA A 210 20.99 16.78 -20.88
C ALA A 210 21.63 15.86 -21.92
N ALA A 211 22.42 14.87 -21.48
CA ALA A 211 23.17 13.98 -22.37
C ALA A 211 22.26 13.50 -23.52
N THR A 212 22.40 14.13 -24.68
CA THR A 212 21.58 13.86 -25.88
C THR A 212 22.13 12.67 -26.67
N GLY A 213 23.14 11.98 -26.12
CA GLY A 213 23.64 10.71 -26.67
C GLY A 213 22.78 9.55 -26.20
N ALA A 214 22.44 8.63 -27.11
CA ALA A 214 21.84 7.36 -26.71
C ALA A 214 22.81 6.61 -25.75
N ALA A 215 22.25 5.97 -24.74
CA ALA A 215 23.01 5.06 -23.91
C ALA A 215 23.59 3.93 -24.78
N VAL A 216 24.75 3.41 -24.43
CA VAL A 216 25.32 2.25 -25.14
C VAL A 216 24.60 0.98 -24.69
N VAL A 217 24.53 0.78 -23.39
CA VAL A 217 23.79 -0.31 -22.74
C VAL A 217 23.23 0.16 -21.39
N SER A 218 22.15 -0.48 -20.98
CA SER A 218 21.62 -0.38 -19.62
C SER A 218 22.03 -1.66 -18.86
N VAL A 219 22.47 -1.50 -17.61
CA VAL A 219 22.92 -2.61 -16.78
C VAL A 219 22.29 -2.54 -15.40
N ALA A 220 21.99 -3.72 -14.81
CA ALA A 220 21.39 -3.82 -13.49
C ALA A 220 22.02 -4.96 -12.69
N THR A 221 22.18 -4.76 -11.38
CA THR A 221 22.57 -5.82 -10.45
C THR A 221 21.37 -6.70 -10.12
N LEU A 222 21.56 -8.05 -10.20
CA LEU A 222 20.52 -9.02 -9.86
C LEU A 222 20.59 -9.52 -8.41
N LYS A 223 21.74 -9.36 -7.77
CA LYS A 223 22.03 -9.84 -6.40
C LYS A 223 22.85 -8.82 -5.62
N PRO A 224 22.29 -8.17 -4.62
CA PRO A 224 20.89 -8.18 -4.20
C PRO A 224 19.97 -7.41 -5.16
N LEU A 225 18.66 -7.45 -4.88
CA LEU A 225 17.65 -6.56 -5.46
C LEU A 225 17.21 -5.53 -4.43
N ARG A 226 16.63 -4.43 -4.90
CA ARG A 226 16.04 -3.39 -4.08
C ARG A 226 14.56 -3.24 -4.41
N ILE A 227 13.72 -3.27 -3.38
CA ILE A 227 12.29 -3.14 -3.49
C ILE A 227 11.90 -1.74 -3.00
N PHE A 228 11.16 -1.02 -3.82
CA PHE A 228 10.63 0.30 -3.49
C PHE A 228 9.14 0.18 -3.16
N ALA A 229 8.80 0.44 -1.91
CA ALA A 229 7.43 0.47 -1.43
C ALA A 229 7.02 1.90 -1.07
N TYR A 230 5.83 2.33 -1.54
CA TYR A 230 5.27 3.64 -1.21
C TYR A 230 4.33 3.51 -0.02
N VAL A 231 4.80 3.94 1.13
CA VAL A 231 4.09 3.82 2.41
C VAL A 231 3.24 5.05 2.69
N PRO A 232 1.93 4.93 2.88
CA PRO A 232 1.05 6.04 3.20
C PRO A 232 1.38 6.71 4.54
N GLN A 233 1.01 7.98 4.68
CA GLN A 233 1.31 8.83 5.85
C GLN A 233 0.86 8.20 7.18
N ASN A 234 -0.29 7.52 7.22
CA ASN A 234 -0.84 6.89 8.43
C ASN A 234 -0.05 5.65 8.88
N VAL A 235 0.79 5.08 8.02
CA VAL A 235 1.61 3.89 8.28
C VAL A 235 3.08 4.25 8.48
N ALA A 236 3.53 5.32 7.83
CA ALA A 236 4.93 5.74 7.80
C ALA A 236 5.62 5.82 9.18
N PRO A 237 4.97 6.31 10.27
CA PRO A 237 5.60 6.40 11.59
C PRO A 237 5.93 5.04 12.24
N PHE A 238 5.33 3.96 11.75
CA PHE A 238 5.48 2.63 12.33
C PHE A 238 6.52 1.77 11.62
N ILE A 239 7.10 2.23 10.50
CA ILE A 239 8.14 1.50 9.75
C ILE A 239 9.51 2.04 10.15
N GLN A 240 10.40 1.11 10.53
CA GLN A 240 11.75 1.42 10.96
C GLN A 240 12.79 0.65 10.14
N ASN A 241 14.01 1.20 10.10
CA ASN A 241 15.14 0.49 9.52
C ASN A 241 15.43 -0.79 10.32
N GLY A 242 15.60 -1.90 9.63
CA GLY A 242 15.76 -3.22 10.22
C GLY A 242 14.47 -4.06 10.24
N ASP A 243 13.31 -3.46 9.97
CA ASP A 243 12.04 -4.20 9.89
C ASP A 243 12.08 -5.23 8.75
N GLN A 244 11.43 -6.36 8.98
CA GLN A 244 11.31 -7.41 7.97
C GLN A 244 10.08 -7.15 7.10
N ALA A 245 10.26 -7.28 5.78
CA ALA A 245 9.19 -7.21 4.82
C ALA A 245 9.04 -8.55 4.08
N ALA A 246 7.81 -9.06 4.05
CA ALA A 246 7.46 -10.23 3.25
C ALA A 246 7.12 -9.78 1.82
N ILE A 247 7.95 -10.14 0.85
CA ILE A 247 7.77 -9.77 -0.55
C ILE A 247 7.10 -10.93 -1.28
N THR A 248 5.99 -10.65 -1.94
CA THR A 248 5.25 -11.60 -2.77
C THR A 248 5.08 -11.04 -4.17
N VAL A 249 5.15 -11.91 -5.18
CA VAL A 249 4.92 -11.59 -6.59
C VAL A 249 3.86 -12.52 -7.15
N THR A 250 2.98 -11.96 -7.97
CA THR A 250 1.84 -12.69 -8.54
C THR A 250 2.28 -13.87 -9.43
N GLU A 251 3.44 -13.72 -10.10
CA GLU A 251 4.01 -14.72 -11.00
C GLU A 251 4.53 -15.97 -10.28
N TYR A 252 4.78 -15.87 -8.96
CA TYR A 252 5.25 -16.98 -8.13
C TYR A 252 4.31 -17.23 -6.95
N PRO A 253 3.07 -17.71 -7.18
CA PRO A 253 2.08 -17.89 -6.13
C PRO A 253 2.59 -18.87 -5.08
N GLY A 254 2.41 -18.50 -3.81
CA GLY A 254 2.84 -19.28 -2.65
C GLY A 254 4.32 -19.13 -2.25
N ARG A 255 5.15 -18.44 -3.06
CA ARG A 255 6.52 -18.09 -2.64
C ARG A 255 6.51 -16.75 -1.89
N LYS A 256 7.16 -16.74 -0.73
CA LYS A 256 7.41 -15.55 0.06
C LYS A 256 8.91 -15.31 0.14
N TYR A 257 9.33 -14.13 -0.25
CA TYR A 257 10.71 -13.69 -0.11
C TYR A 257 10.79 -12.75 1.08
N THR A 258 11.85 -12.84 1.85
CA THR A 258 12.06 -11.96 3.01
C THR A 258 13.12 -10.93 2.68
N GLY A 259 12.75 -9.67 2.76
CA GLY A 259 13.65 -8.54 2.65
C GLY A 259 13.72 -7.77 3.98
N THR A 260 14.70 -6.89 4.09
CA THR A 260 14.91 -6.03 5.25
C THR A 260 14.83 -4.58 4.83
N VAL A 261 14.09 -3.76 5.58
CA VAL A 261 14.06 -2.31 5.41
C VAL A 261 15.43 -1.74 5.73
N THR A 262 16.08 -1.16 4.73
CA THR A 262 17.43 -0.61 4.88
C THR A 262 17.44 0.90 4.95
N ARG A 263 16.48 1.55 4.29
CA ARG A 263 16.40 3.01 4.20
C ARG A 263 14.97 3.48 4.04
N HIS A 264 14.66 4.59 4.69
CA HIS A 264 13.51 5.43 4.37
C HIS A 264 13.89 6.90 4.60
N PRO A 265 13.43 7.84 3.78
CA PRO A 265 13.56 9.24 4.07
C PRO A 265 12.61 9.59 5.24
N GLU A 266 13.05 10.43 6.16
CA GLU A 266 12.16 10.97 7.21
C GLU A 266 11.28 12.10 6.65
N ALA A 267 10.78 11.91 5.43
CA ALA A 267 9.98 12.88 4.71
C ALA A 267 8.95 12.19 3.80
N LEU A 268 7.80 12.82 3.68
CA LEU A 268 6.75 12.38 2.77
C LEU A 268 6.82 13.17 1.46
N SER A 269 6.52 12.52 0.36
CA SER A 269 6.27 13.18 -0.92
C SER A 269 5.02 14.06 -0.80
N PRO A 270 5.10 15.39 -1.05
CA PRO A 270 3.94 16.28 -0.92
C PRO A 270 2.79 15.92 -1.87
N ASN A 271 3.12 15.39 -3.05
CA ASN A 271 2.14 15.09 -4.09
C ASN A 271 1.34 13.81 -3.80
N THR A 272 1.99 12.78 -3.26
CA THR A 272 1.38 11.47 -3.05
C THR A 272 1.06 11.19 -1.58
N ARG A 273 1.58 12.00 -0.64
CA ARG A 273 1.47 11.77 0.81
C ARG A 273 2.01 10.39 1.21
N THR A 274 3.05 9.91 0.51
CA THR A 274 3.70 8.64 0.79
C THR A 274 5.18 8.81 1.11
N MET A 275 5.71 7.91 1.92
CA MET A 275 7.13 7.75 2.19
C MET A 275 7.69 6.61 1.33
N LEU A 276 8.80 6.84 0.64
CA LEU A 276 9.48 5.81 -0.15
C LEU A 276 10.37 4.96 0.76
N VAL A 277 10.00 3.69 0.95
CA VAL A 277 10.76 2.73 1.75
C VAL A 277 11.54 1.81 0.84
N GLU A 278 12.84 1.65 1.13
CA GLU A 278 13.76 0.75 0.43
C GLU A 278 13.93 -0.54 1.26
N VAL A 279 13.65 -1.66 0.61
CA VAL A 279 13.81 -3.00 1.19
C VAL A 279 14.83 -3.76 0.36
N ASP A 280 15.95 -4.15 0.95
CA ASP A 280 16.96 -4.96 0.27
C ASP A 280 16.61 -6.44 0.36
N LEU A 281 16.68 -7.14 -0.79
CA LEU A 281 16.33 -8.54 -0.96
C LEU A 281 17.51 -9.34 -1.54
N PRO A 282 17.96 -10.43 -0.92
CA PRO A 282 19.14 -11.19 -1.37
C PRO A 282 19.05 -11.82 -2.77
N ASN A 283 17.85 -12.21 -3.24
CA ASN A 283 17.58 -12.83 -4.56
C ASN A 283 18.60 -13.91 -4.98
N GLN A 284 18.88 -14.86 -4.12
CA GLN A 284 19.95 -15.87 -4.31
C GLN A 284 19.74 -16.75 -5.53
N ASP A 285 18.50 -17.18 -5.78
CA ASP A 285 18.08 -18.03 -6.89
C ASP A 285 17.85 -17.29 -8.21
N VAL A 286 18.01 -15.95 -8.22
CA VAL A 286 17.77 -15.07 -9.39
C VAL A 286 16.38 -15.27 -10.01
N SER A 287 15.40 -15.65 -9.21
CA SER A 287 14.03 -15.84 -9.69
C SER A 287 13.31 -14.52 -9.94
N LEU A 288 13.67 -13.48 -9.20
CA LEU A 288 13.09 -12.15 -9.35
C LEU A 288 13.95 -11.29 -10.28
N LEU A 289 13.27 -10.53 -11.14
CA LEU A 289 13.91 -9.67 -12.12
C LEU A 289 13.61 -8.19 -11.82
N PRO A 290 14.56 -7.28 -12.07
CA PRO A 290 14.29 -5.85 -12.07
C PRO A 290 13.13 -5.51 -13.00
N GLY A 291 12.26 -4.58 -12.59
CA GLY A 291 11.06 -4.18 -13.33
C GLY A 291 9.79 -4.94 -12.94
N MET A 292 9.87 -6.04 -12.18
CA MET A 292 8.69 -6.72 -11.68
C MET A 292 7.93 -5.90 -10.64
N TYR A 293 6.60 -6.06 -10.60
CA TYR A 293 5.76 -5.59 -9.52
C TYR A 293 5.72 -6.62 -8.39
N ALA A 294 5.64 -6.13 -7.18
CA ALA A 294 5.56 -6.95 -5.99
C ALA A 294 4.57 -6.35 -4.98
N THR A 295 4.17 -7.15 -4.02
CA THR A 295 3.48 -6.69 -2.81
C THR A 295 4.44 -6.85 -1.63
N ALA A 296 4.70 -5.76 -0.93
CA ALA A 296 5.51 -5.75 0.30
C ALA A 296 4.58 -5.77 1.51
N GLY A 297 4.63 -6.84 2.28
CA GLY A 297 3.91 -7.00 3.54
C GLY A 297 4.80 -6.60 4.71
N PHE A 298 4.41 -5.54 5.42
CA PHE A 298 5.10 -5.08 6.62
C PHE A 298 4.31 -5.48 7.85
N THR A 299 4.99 -5.93 8.91
CA THR A 299 4.40 -6.13 10.23
C THR A 299 4.79 -4.96 11.10
N VAL A 300 3.82 -4.08 11.36
CA VAL A 300 4.05 -2.88 12.17
C VAL A 300 3.50 -3.06 13.58
N ASN A 301 4.23 -2.54 14.56
CA ASN A 301 3.76 -2.46 15.93
C ASN A 301 2.90 -1.20 16.08
N VAL A 302 1.65 -1.39 16.46
CA VAL A 302 0.71 -0.30 16.75
C VAL A 302 0.35 -0.34 18.22
N THR A 303 -0.12 0.77 18.77
CA THR A 303 -0.63 0.74 20.15
C THR A 303 -1.89 -0.10 20.15
N GLY A 304 -1.80 -1.30 20.72
CA GLY A 304 -2.94 -2.21 20.88
C GLY A 304 -3.88 -1.79 22.00
N GLY A 305 -4.97 -2.55 22.14
CA GLY A 305 -5.96 -2.32 23.21
C GLY A 305 -7.02 -1.28 22.89
N THR A 306 -6.98 -0.64 21.74
CA THR A 306 -8.07 0.25 21.29
C THR A 306 -9.32 -0.57 20.98
N PRO A 307 -10.53 -0.14 21.43
CA PRO A 307 -11.77 -0.84 21.13
C PRO A 307 -12.00 -1.02 19.62
N MET A 308 -12.39 -2.23 19.21
CA MET A 308 -12.78 -2.54 17.85
C MET A 308 -14.22 -3.02 17.81
N VAL A 309 -15.02 -2.47 16.92
CA VAL A 309 -16.43 -2.86 16.73
C VAL A 309 -16.65 -3.35 15.30
N PRO A 310 -17.56 -4.33 15.08
CA PRO A 310 -17.95 -4.71 13.74
C PRO A 310 -18.56 -3.51 12.97
N ASP A 311 -18.35 -3.45 11.65
CA ASP A 311 -18.93 -2.40 10.80
C ASP A 311 -20.44 -2.31 10.94
N ASP A 312 -21.12 -3.46 11.16
CA ASP A 312 -22.54 -3.58 11.40
C ASP A 312 -23.03 -2.90 12.69
N ALA A 313 -22.12 -2.49 13.57
CA ALA A 313 -22.44 -1.74 14.80
C ALA A 313 -22.40 -0.22 14.57
N LEU A 314 -22.08 0.29 13.39
CA LEU A 314 -21.97 1.72 13.12
C LEU A 314 -23.32 2.30 12.66
N VAL A 315 -23.76 3.39 13.29
CA VAL A 315 -24.94 4.16 12.92
C VAL A 315 -24.52 5.56 12.47
N PHE A 316 -24.77 5.87 11.21
CA PHE A 316 -24.47 7.18 10.63
C PHE A 316 -25.70 8.09 10.71
N ARG A 317 -25.61 9.22 11.42
CA ARG A 317 -26.69 10.17 11.57
C ARG A 317 -26.16 11.59 11.64
N ASP A 318 -26.78 12.50 10.89
CA ASP A 318 -26.49 13.96 10.90
C ASP A 318 -25.00 14.28 10.71
N GLY A 319 -24.31 13.48 9.90
CA GLY A 319 -22.87 13.65 9.64
C GLY A 319 -21.94 13.20 10.79
N LYS A 320 -22.49 12.53 11.80
CA LYS A 320 -21.78 11.92 12.92
C LYS A 320 -21.93 10.41 12.91
N VAL A 321 -21.02 9.75 13.61
CA VAL A 321 -21.03 8.29 13.77
C VAL A 321 -21.33 7.96 15.22
N TYR A 322 -22.24 7.03 15.41
CA TYR A 322 -22.65 6.50 16.70
C TYR A 322 -22.47 4.99 16.76
N VAL A 323 -22.18 4.49 17.95
CA VAL A 323 -22.23 3.06 18.26
C VAL A 323 -23.32 2.83 19.27
N PRO A 324 -24.29 1.95 18.99
CA PRO A 324 -25.35 1.60 19.91
C PRO A 324 -24.83 0.64 20.97
N VAL A 325 -24.59 1.12 22.18
CA VAL A 325 -24.18 0.34 23.35
C VAL A 325 -25.42 -0.15 24.08
N VAL A 326 -25.44 -1.42 24.45
CA VAL A 326 -26.53 -2.02 25.25
C VAL A 326 -26.11 -2.06 26.71
N ALA A 327 -26.81 -1.26 27.52
CA ALA A 327 -26.65 -1.25 28.99
C ALA A 327 -28.02 -1.42 29.66
N GLN A 328 -28.12 -2.34 30.62
CA GLN A 328 -29.38 -2.60 31.37
C GLN A 328 -30.62 -2.82 30.47
N ASN A 329 -30.45 -3.52 29.35
CA ASN A 329 -31.50 -3.78 28.34
C ASN A 329 -32.02 -2.50 27.64
N HIS A 330 -31.25 -1.42 27.63
CA HIS A 330 -31.55 -0.20 26.89
C HIS A 330 -30.42 0.12 25.94
N LEU A 331 -30.79 0.70 24.82
CA LEU A 331 -29.88 1.11 23.76
C LEU A 331 -29.37 2.54 24.07
N HIS A 332 -28.07 2.72 24.09
CA HIS A 332 -27.43 4.04 24.24
C HIS A 332 -26.61 4.37 23.02
N LEU A 333 -26.95 5.44 22.32
CA LEU A 333 -26.22 5.91 21.14
C LEU A 333 -25.01 6.75 21.58
N VAL A 334 -23.84 6.17 21.54
CA VAL A 334 -22.58 6.83 21.92
C VAL A 334 -21.91 7.43 20.67
N GLU A 335 -21.69 8.75 20.65
CA GLU A 335 -20.91 9.39 19.56
C GLU A 335 -19.46 8.94 19.64
N VAL A 336 -18.90 8.50 18.50
CA VAL A 336 -17.56 7.92 18.44
C VAL A 336 -16.69 8.56 17.37
N ALA A 337 -15.38 8.51 17.58
CA ALA A 337 -14.40 8.86 16.57
C ALA A 337 -13.79 7.57 16.00
N LEU A 338 -13.86 7.43 14.67
CA LEU A 338 -13.34 6.27 13.97
C LEU A 338 -11.82 6.36 13.82
N GLY A 339 -11.16 5.21 13.91
CA GLY A 339 -9.75 5.03 13.62
C GLY A 339 -9.53 4.20 12.35
N TYR A 340 -8.76 3.15 12.48
CA TYR A 340 -8.48 2.22 11.39
C TYR A 340 -9.67 1.29 11.12
N ASP A 341 -9.94 1.08 9.84
CA ASP A 341 -10.97 0.20 9.31
C ASP A 341 -10.30 -0.90 8.48
N ASN A 342 -10.61 -2.17 8.77
CA ASN A 342 -10.08 -3.34 8.05
C ASN A 342 -11.11 -3.97 7.10
N GLY A 343 -12.31 -3.39 6.97
CA GLY A 343 -13.42 -3.86 6.14
C GLY A 343 -14.33 -4.90 6.82
N GLU A 344 -14.05 -5.30 8.07
CA GLU A 344 -14.91 -6.15 8.91
C GLU A 344 -15.13 -5.51 10.29
N GLN A 345 -14.12 -4.81 10.79
CA GLN A 345 -14.14 -4.14 12.09
C GLN A 345 -13.48 -2.77 11.99
N VAL A 346 -14.01 -1.82 12.75
CA VAL A 346 -13.50 -0.46 12.84
C VAL A 346 -12.98 -0.17 14.24
N GLU A 347 -11.81 0.43 14.30
CA GLU A 347 -11.18 0.91 15.51
C GLU A 347 -11.87 2.19 15.99
N ILE A 348 -12.20 2.24 17.28
CA ILE A 348 -12.82 3.41 17.91
C ILE A 348 -11.77 4.12 18.77
N THR A 349 -11.36 5.29 18.31
CA THR A 349 -10.32 6.07 19.00
C THR A 349 -10.83 6.87 20.18
N ASN A 350 -12.14 7.16 20.21
CA ASN A 350 -12.78 7.88 21.31
C ASN A 350 -14.27 7.53 21.38
N GLY A 351 -14.81 7.51 22.62
CA GLY A 351 -16.25 7.34 22.87
C GLY A 351 -16.65 6.03 23.52
N LEU A 352 -15.90 4.92 23.36
CA LEU A 352 -16.21 3.62 23.94
C LEU A 352 -15.23 3.21 25.04
N SER A 353 -15.76 2.43 25.99
CA SER A 353 -14.97 1.69 26.95
C SER A 353 -14.76 0.25 26.47
N GLY A 354 -13.60 -0.35 26.75
CA GLY A 354 -13.25 -1.67 26.22
C GLY A 354 -14.12 -2.85 26.67
N ASN A 355 -15.05 -2.64 27.60
CA ASN A 355 -15.94 -3.68 28.14
C ASN A 355 -17.43 -3.51 27.73
N ASP A 356 -17.72 -2.57 26.84
CA ASP A 356 -19.08 -2.31 26.41
C ASP A 356 -19.59 -3.45 25.49
N THR A 357 -20.91 -3.66 25.47
CA THR A 357 -21.56 -4.58 24.53
C THR A 357 -22.28 -3.73 23.48
N VAL A 358 -22.02 -3.98 22.20
CA VAL A 358 -22.57 -3.20 21.11
C VAL A 358 -23.68 -3.95 20.39
N ALA A 359 -24.72 -3.25 19.96
CA ALA A 359 -25.79 -3.81 19.16
C ALA A 359 -25.43 -3.75 17.66
N LEU A 360 -25.77 -4.81 16.94
CA LEU A 360 -25.52 -4.97 15.53
C LEU A 360 -26.76 -4.70 14.70
N ASN A 361 -26.57 -4.17 13.48
CA ASN A 361 -27.63 -3.95 12.50
C ASN A 361 -28.81 -3.13 13.03
N VAL A 362 -28.54 -2.21 13.93
CA VAL A 362 -29.54 -1.31 14.46
C VAL A 362 -29.86 -0.25 13.42
N GLY A 363 -31.11 -0.19 12.97
CA GLY A 363 -31.53 0.76 11.93
C GLY A 363 -31.32 2.23 12.35
N GLN A 364 -31.25 3.13 11.36
CA GLN A 364 -31.07 4.59 11.60
C GLN A 364 -32.22 5.22 12.42
N ALA A 365 -33.37 4.50 12.57
CA ALA A 365 -34.51 4.95 13.34
C ALA A 365 -34.38 4.68 14.85
N ALA A 366 -33.39 3.91 15.29
CA ALA A 366 -33.17 3.59 16.70
C ALA A 366 -33.02 4.86 17.55
N ARG A 367 -33.58 4.85 18.74
CA ARG A 367 -33.56 6.00 19.66
C ARG A 367 -32.72 5.71 20.89
N ASP A 368 -32.09 6.74 21.38
CA ASP A 368 -31.41 6.67 22.67
C ASP A 368 -32.39 6.37 23.81
N GLY A 369 -32.05 5.41 24.68
CA GLY A 369 -32.93 4.94 25.77
C GLY A 369 -33.98 3.92 25.34
N GLU A 370 -34.02 3.45 24.12
CA GLU A 370 -34.99 2.47 23.65
C GLU A 370 -34.78 1.10 24.33
N PRO A 371 -35.81 0.46 24.88
CA PRO A 371 -35.69 -0.87 25.46
C PRO A 371 -35.41 -1.93 24.37
N VAL A 372 -34.49 -2.83 24.64
CA VAL A 372 -34.06 -3.90 23.71
C VAL A 372 -33.80 -5.22 24.44
N GLN A 373 -33.97 -6.32 23.74
CA GLN A 373 -33.64 -7.64 24.23
C GLN A 373 -32.35 -8.12 23.54
N PRO A 374 -31.22 -8.12 24.27
CA PRO A 374 -29.95 -8.53 23.67
C PRO A 374 -29.90 -10.04 23.40
N VAL A 375 -29.56 -10.44 22.19
CA VAL A 375 -29.29 -11.81 21.78
C VAL A 375 -27.86 -11.90 21.35
N GLN A 376 -27.06 -12.74 21.99
CA GLN A 376 -25.65 -12.89 21.60
C GLN A 376 -25.56 -13.49 20.20
N GLN A 377 -24.70 -12.92 19.39
CA GLN A 377 -24.30 -13.50 18.11
C GLN A 377 -23.40 -14.70 18.40
N ASP A 378 -23.84 -15.91 18.02
CA ASP A 378 -22.96 -17.09 18.07
C ASP A 378 -21.77 -16.85 17.14
N SER A 379 -20.58 -16.79 17.73
CA SER A 379 -19.33 -16.69 16.97
C SER A 379 -19.10 -17.97 16.16
N HIS A 380 -19.21 -17.89 14.87
CA HIS A 380 -18.79 -18.95 13.95
C HIS A 380 -17.27 -18.89 13.69
#